data_35d4ef10a19b90390a35f61df06df297
#
_entry.id   35d4ef10a19b90390a35f61df06df297
#
_cell.length_a   1.000
_cell.length_b   1.000
_cell.length_c   1.000
_cell.angle_alpha   90.00
_cell.angle_beta   90.00
_cell.angle_gamma   90.00
#
_symmetry.space_group_name_H-M   'P 1'
#
loop_
_entity.id
_entity.type
_entity.pdbx_description
1 polymer ?
#
loop_
_entity_poly.entity_id
_entity_poly.type
_entity_poly.pdbx_seq_one_letter_code
_entity_poly.pdbx_strand_id
1 'polypeptide(L)'
;NFIQTDAAINRGNSGGPLFNMDGQVIGVNSAIYSPSGGSVGIGFAIPSAMAEHIIEQLKKNGEVKRGWLGVHIQTVTEELAEGLRLEEASGALVASVAKGGPAEKAGVKQGDVILEFNGRKVPEMRKLPLMVAETPIGREVDVVVWRKGKRKTLQVDLGQLNDEVVAASAPAKTPKKEEKKTQ
;
A
#
# COMPACT_ATOMS: atom_id res chain seq x y z
N ASN A 1 -5.82 -8.11 -1.38
CA ASN A 1 -6.98 -8.78 -1.96
C ASN A 1 -6.50 -9.92 -2.86
N PHE A 2 -6.72 -11.19 -2.44
CA PHE A 2 -6.43 -12.37 -3.24
C PHE A 2 -7.74 -13.09 -3.54
N ILE A 3 -7.77 -13.82 -4.65
CA ILE A 3 -8.79 -14.85 -4.90
C ILE A 3 -8.36 -16.07 -4.12
N GLN A 4 -9.17 -16.55 -3.20
CA GLN A 4 -8.98 -17.86 -2.58
C GLN A 4 -9.64 -18.94 -3.45
N THR A 5 -8.97 -20.06 -3.61
CA THR A 5 -9.46 -21.21 -4.38
C THR A 5 -9.14 -22.53 -3.67
N ASP A 6 -9.99 -23.52 -3.86
CA ASP A 6 -9.78 -24.90 -3.44
C ASP A 6 -9.14 -25.76 -4.54
N ALA A 7 -8.95 -25.19 -5.74
CA ALA A 7 -8.18 -25.86 -6.79
C ALA A 7 -6.79 -26.25 -6.30
N ALA A 8 -6.34 -27.45 -6.66
CA ALA A 8 -5.07 -28.01 -6.19
C ALA A 8 -3.88 -27.25 -6.77
N ILE A 9 -3.41 -26.23 -6.04
CA ILE A 9 -2.20 -25.48 -6.37
C ILE A 9 -1.00 -26.14 -5.64
N ASN A 10 0.01 -26.54 -6.40
CA ASN A 10 1.23 -27.15 -5.92
C ASN A 10 2.46 -26.43 -6.48
N ARG A 11 3.66 -26.89 -6.08
CA ARG A 11 4.92 -26.39 -6.62
C ARG A 11 4.94 -26.55 -8.14
N GLY A 12 5.28 -25.46 -8.86
CA GLY A 12 5.28 -25.40 -10.31
C GLY A 12 4.07 -24.66 -10.88
N ASN A 13 2.96 -24.52 -10.15
CA ASN A 13 1.78 -23.78 -10.60
C ASN A 13 1.88 -22.25 -10.34
N SER A 14 2.80 -21.81 -9.48
CA SER A 14 2.99 -20.38 -9.17
C SER A 14 3.39 -19.61 -10.42
N GLY A 15 2.75 -18.45 -10.65
CA GLY A 15 2.91 -17.65 -11.87
C GLY A 15 2.04 -18.12 -13.03
N GLY A 16 1.41 -19.31 -12.95
CA GLY A 16 0.46 -19.79 -13.94
C GLY A 16 -0.92 -19.14 -13.79
N PRO A 17 -1.76 -19.20 -14.84
CA PRO A 17 -3.08 -18.62 -14.82
C PRO A 17 -4.06 -19.42 -13.96
N LEU A 18 -4.98 -18.73 -13.28
CA LEU A 18 -6.20 -19.28 -12.70
C LEU A 18 -7.35 -18.99 -13.66
N PHE A 19 -8.04 -20.04 -14.10
CA PHE A 19 -9.17 -19.91 -15.01
C PHE A 19 -10.51 -20.04 -14.26
N ASN A 20 -11.55 -19.37 -14.79
CA ASN A 20 -12.94 -19.67 -14.44
C ASN A 20 -13.49 -20.81 -15.32
N MET A 21 -14.75 -21.18 -15.09
CA MET A 21 -15.41 -22.25 -15.86
C MET A 21 -15.66 -21.89 -17.34
N ASP A 22 -15.58 -20.61 -17.69
CA ASP A 22 -15.71 -20.12 -19.07
C ASP A 22 -14.36 -20.05 -19.80
N GLY A 23 -13.28 -20.55 -19.17
CA GLY A 23 -11.92 -20.52 -19.73
C GLY A 23 -11.24 -19.16 -19.70
N GLN A 24 -11.75 -18.19 -18.95
CA GLN A 24 -11.16 -16.87 -18.82
C GLN A 24 -10.13 -16.85 -17.69
N VAL A 25 -9.02 -16.14 -17.88
CA VAL A 25 -8.01 -15.92 -16.84
C VAL A 25 -8.52 -14.89 -15.84
N ILE A 26 -8.81 -15.34 -14.62
CA ILE A 26 -9.31 -14.50 -13.51
C ILE A 26 -8.22 -14.15 -12.50
N GLY A 27 -7.06 -14.80 -12.56
CA GLY A 27 -5.96 -14.52 -11.64
C GLY A 27 -4.65 -15.18 -12.02
N VAL A 28 -3.61 -14.86 -11.24
CA VAL A 28 -2.26 -15.45 -11.34
C VAL A 28 -1.97 -16.19 -10.03
N ASN A 29 -1.74 -17.51 -10.11
CA ASN A 29 -1.44 -18.34 -8.95
C ASN A 29 -0.19 -17.83 -8.21
N SER A 30 -0.29 -17.62 -6.90
CA SER A 30 0.76 -16.97 -6.12
C SER A 30 1.23 -17.80 -4.94
N ALA A 31 0.33 -18.25 -4.08
CA ALA A 31 0.67 -18.90 -2.82
C ALA A 31 -0.35 -19.97 -2.44
N ILE A 32 0.06 -20.85 -1.53
CA ILE A 32 -0.83 -21.79 -0.84
C ILE A 32 -0.65 -21.63 0.68
N TYR A 33 -1.70 -21.92 1.43
CA TYR A 33 -1.56 -22.26 2.83
C TYR A 33 -1.29 -23.75 2.94
N SER A 34 -0.18 -24.13 3.58
CA SER A 34 0.18 -25.54 3.70
C SER A 34 1.04 -25.79 4.94
N PRO A 35 0.58 -26.59 5.89
CA PRO A 35 1.39 -27.04 7.03
C PRO A 35 2.48 -28.04 6.66
N SER A 36 2.28 -28.81 5.56
CA SER A 36 3.15 -29.93 5.16
C SER A 36 3.90 -29.72 3.83
N GLY A 37 3.68 -28.59 3.16
CA GLY A 37 4.29 -28.25 1.88
C GLY A 37 3.49 -28.72 0.64
N GLY A 38 2.42 -29.52 0.82
CA GLY A 38 1.49 -29.90 -0.24
C GLY A 38 0.18 -29.11 -0.20
N SER A 39 -0.64 -29.20 -1.24
CA SER A 39 -1.96 -28.56 -1.28
C SER A 39 -2.91 -29.19 -0.26
N VAL A 40 -3.55 -28.34 0.53
CA VAL A 40 -4.64 -28.72 1.47
C VAL A 40 -5.98 -28.07 1.06
N GLY A 41 -6.11 -27.68 -0.22
CA GLY A 41 -7.32 -27.04 -0.74
C GLY A 41 -7.45 -25.55 -0.36
N ILE A 42 -6.33 -24.90 -0.02
CA ILE A 42 -6.32 -23.44 0.26
C ILE A 42 -5.21 -22.83 -0.58
N GLY A 43 -5.59 -22.30 -1.73
CA GLY A 43 -4.71 -21.57 -2.63
C GLY A 43 -5.11 -20.10 -2.77
N PHE A 44 -4.18 -19.28 -3.22
CA PHE A 44 -4.37 -17.84 -3.41
C PHE A 44 -3.82 -17.41 -4.77
N ALA A 45 -4.63 -16.66 -5.50
CA ALA A 45 -4.24 -16.05 -6.75
C ALA A 45 -4.38 -14.51 -6.69
N ILE A 46 -3.48 -13.80 -7.37
CA ILE A 46 -3.59 -12.36 -7.58
C ILE A 46 -4.68 -12.15 -8.64
N PRO A 47 -5.73 -11.34 -8.40
CA PRO A 47 -6.76 -11.05 -9.40
C PRO A 47 -6.17 -10.49 -10.70
N SER A 48 -6.68 -10.92 -11.86
CA SER A 48 -6.23 -10.46 -13.18
C SER A 48 -6.27 -8.94 -13.31
N ALA A 49 -7.31 -8.29 -12.80
CA ALA A 49 -7.43 -6.84 -12.79
C ALA A 49 -6.30 -6.12 -12.04
N MET A 50 -5.71 -6.76 -11.00
CA MET A 50 -4.54 -6.21 -10.31
C MET A 50 -3.24 -6.52 -11.07
N ALA A 51 -3.17 -7.67 -11.73
CA ALA A 51 -1.99 -8.11 -12.47
C ALA A 51 -1.80 -7.33 -13.78
N GLU A 52 -2.89 -6.97 -14.46
CA GLU A 52 -2.90 -6.33 -15.78
C GLU A 52 -2.01 -5.09 -15.83
N HIS A 53 -2.21 -4.15 -14.90
CA HIS A 53 -1.41 -2.92 -14.83
C HIS A 53 0.10 -3.18 -14.64
N ILE A 54 0.45 -4.19 -13.85
CA ILE A 54 1.84 -4.60 -13.62
C ILE A 54 2.43 -5.24 -14.89
N ILE A 55 1.66 -6.12 -15.53
CA ILE A 55 2.05 -6.80 -16.78
C ILE A 55 2.29 -5.79 -17.89
N GLU A 56 1.41 -4.79 -18.03
CA GLU A 56 1.59 -3.72 -19.02
C GLU A 56 2.85 -2.90 -18.79
N GLN A 57 3.17 -2.55 -17.53
CA GLN A 57 4.41 -1.88 -17.21
C GLN A 57 5.64 -2.73 -17.56
N LEU A 58 5.63 -4.02 -17.20
CA LEU A 58 6.70 -4.95 -17.51
C LEU A 58 6.89 -5.12 -19.03
N LYS A 59 5.79 -5.24 -19.79
CA LYS A 59 5.84 -5.31 -21.26
C LYS A 59 6.43 -4.05 -21.90
N LYS A 60 6.05 -2.87 -21.38
CA LYS A 60 6.42 -1.58 -21.97
C LYS A 60 7.81 -1.12 -21.54
N ASN A 61 8.18 -1.33 -20.29
CA ASN A 61 9.35 -0.71 -19.68
C ASN A 61 10.39 -1.74 -19.17
N GLY A 62 10.05 -3.04 -19.13
CA GLY A 62 10.90 -4.08 -18.53
C GLY A 62 10.93 -4.06 -17.01
N GLU A 63 10.35 -3.03 -16.38
CA GLU A 63 10.34 -2.85 -14.93
C GLU A 63 9.02 -2.25 -14.44
N VAL A 64 8.71 -2.45 -13.15
CA VAL A 64 7.55 -1.84 -12.50
C VAL A 64 7.99 -0.61 -11.71
N LYS A 65 7.49 0.55 -12.11
CA LYS A 65 7.71 1.81 -11.40
C LYS A 65 6.53 2.10 -10.50
N ARG A 66 6.77 2.24 -9.21
CA ARG A 66 5.73 2.55 -8.22
C ARG A 66 5.85 3.99 -7.75
N GLY A 67 4.71 4.67 -7.70
CA GLY A 67 4.62 6.00 -7.10
C GLY A 67 5.02 5.95 -5.62
N TRP A 68 5.60 7.02 -5.15
CA TRP A 68 5.98 7.22 -3.76
C TRP A 68 5.59 8.61 -3.28
N LEU A 69 4.87 8.65 -2.16
CA LEU A 69 4.39 9.91 -1.56
C LEU A 69 5.37 10.46 -0.50
N GLY A 70 6.07 9.58 0.20
CA GLY A 70 7.03 9.98 1.23
C GLY A 70 6.40 10.28 2.58
N VAL A 71 5.44 9.45 3.00
CA VAL A 71 4.79 9.54 4.31
C VAL A 71 4.80 8.19 5.02
N HIS A 72 4.96 8.21 6.34
CA HIS A 72 4.58 7.10 7.20
C HIS A 72 3.17 7.36 7.71
N ILE A 73 2.31 6.37 7.63
CA ILE A 73 0.90 6.50 7.95
C ILE A 73 0.47 5.47 8.99
N GLN A 74 -0.60 5.81 9.70
CA GLN A 74 -1.26 4.91 10.64
C GLN A 74 -2.78 5.03 10.52
N THR A 75 -3.46 4.02 11.05
CA THR A 75 -4.92 3.94 11.03
C THR A 75 -5.51 5.08 11.87
N VAL A 76 -6.59 5.67 11.39
CA VAL A 76 -7.43 6.58 12.15
C VAL A 76 -8.40 5.73 12.95
N THR A 77 -8.24 5.69 14.29
CA THR A 77 -9.21 5.05 15.19
C THR A 77 -10.36 6.00 15.49
N GLU A 78 -11.44 5.47 16.09
CA GLU A 78 -12.60 6.28 16.51
C GLU A 78 -12.18 7.41 17.46
N GLU A 79 -11.32 7.10 18.44
CA GLU A 79 -10.83 8.06 19.43
C GLU A 79 -9.98 9.15 18.77
N LEU A 80 -9.17 8.79 17.76
CA LEU A 80 -8.39 9.75 16.99
C LEU A 80 -9.30 10.63 16.13
N ALA A 81 -10.32 10.06 15.50
CA ALA A 81 -11.28 10.81 14.69
C ALA A 81 -12.02 11.86 15.53
N GLU A 82 -12.49 11.47 16.73
CA GLU A 82 -13.14 12.37 17.69
C GLU A 82 -12.20 13.49 18.13
N GLY A 83 -10.96 13.14 18.54
CA GLY A 83 -9.95 14.12 18.95
C GLY A 83 -9.56 15.10 17.84
N LEU A 84 -9.58 14.66 16.60
CA LEU A 84 -9.29 15.46 15.40
C LEU A 84 -10.53 16.16 14.83
N ARG A 85 -11.72 15.95 15.41
CA ARG A 85 -13.01 16.44 14.94
C ARG A 85 -13.32 16.03 13.49
N LEU A 86 -13.00 14.79 13.15
CA LEU A 86 -13.41 14.15 11.90
C LEU A 86 -14.84 13.63 12.07
N GLU A 87 -15.61 13.62 11.01
CA GLU A 87 -16.98 13.11 11.00
C GLU A 87 -17.02 11.57 11.11
N GLU A 88 -15.97 10.90 10.63
CA GLU A 88 -15.84 9.45 10.64
C GLU A 88 -14.37 9.01 10.76
N ALA A 89 -14.12 7.80 11.25
CA ALA A 89 -12.79 7.20 11.37
C ALA A 89 -12.27 6.73 10.00
N SER A 90 -12.02 7.66 9.09
CA SER A 90 -11.56 7.40 7.71
C SER A 90 -10.25 8.11 7.41
N GLY A 91 -9.62 7.71 6.30
CA GLY A 91 -8.36 8.30 5.86
C GLY A 91 -7.11 7.60 6.38
N ALA A 92 -5.98 8.28 6.23
CA ALA A 92 -4.67 7.83 6.70
C ALA A 92 -3.99 8.96 7.48
N LEU A 93 -3.74 8.74 8.78
CA LEU A 93 -3.07 9.71 9.64
C LEU A 93 -1.56 9.70 9.34
N VAL A 94 -0.99 10.85 9.05
CA VAL A 94 0.44 11.03 8.78
C VAL A 94 1.19 11.02 10.11
N ALA A 95 1.89 9.94 10.39
CA ALA A 95 2.76 9.78 11.56
C ALA A 95 4.09 10.51 11.39
N SER A 96 4.65 10.51 10.18
CA SER A 96 5.84 11.29 9.83
C SER A 96 5.94 11.52 8.33
N VAL A 97 6.74 12.50 7.93
CA VAL A 97 7.00 12.83 6.52
C VAL A 97 8.48 12.63 6.24
N ALA A 98 8.80 11.97 5.14
CA ALA A 98 10.17 11.72 4.71
C ALA A 98 10.84 13.03 4.27
N LYS A 99 12.02 13.33 4.84
CA LYS A 99 12.78 14.53 4.53
C LYS A 99 13.19 14.55 3.04
N GLY A 100 12.97 15.68 2.38
CA GLY A 100 13.23 15.83 0.94
C GLY A 100 12.22 15.12 0.03
N GLY A 101 11.25 14.42 0.61
CA GLY A 101 10.25 13.66 -0.12
C GLY A 101 9.16 14.52 -0.78
N PRO A 102 8.35 13.91 -1.67
CA PRO A 102 7.25 14.58 -2.35
C PRO A 102 6.26 15.26 -1.41
N ALA A 103 5.82 14.54 -0.38
CA ALA A 103 4.86 15.04 0.61
C ALA A 103 5.40 16.26 1.39
N GLU A 104 6.70 16.25 1.77
CA GLU A 104 7.31 17.38 2.46
C GLU A 104 7.34 18.63 1.57
N LYS A 105 7.77 18.46 0.31
CA LYS A 105 7.82 19.55 -0.69
C LYS A 105 6.45 20.16 -0.94
N ALA A 106 5.39 19.34 -0.95
CA ALA A 106 4.01 19.77 -1.10
C ALA A 106 3.42 20.37 0.19
N GLY A 107 4.14 20.31 1.29
CA GLY A 107 3.71 20.88 2.57
C GLY A 107 2.75 19.99 3.37
N VAL A 108 2.75 18.68 3.15
CA VAL A 108 2.13 17.70 4.05
C VAL A 108 2.90 17.71 5.37
N LYS A 109 2.20 17.56 6.49
CA LYS A 109 2.79 17.64 7.84
C LYS A 109 2.37 16.44 8.68
N GLN A 110 3.18 16.13 9.67
CA GLN A 110 2.78 15.19 10.72
C GLN A 110 1.50 15.67 11.38
N GLY A 111 0.57 14.75 11.64
CA GLY A 111 -0.74 15.02 12.21
C GLY A 111 -1.82 15.37 11.17
N ASP A 112 -1.49 15.46 9.88
CA ASP A 112 -2.51 15.52 8.83
C ASP A 112 -3.22 14.17 8.70
N VAL A 113 -4.51 14.17 8.36
CA VAL A 113 -5.19 12.96 7.90
C VAL A 113 -5.47 13.09 6.42
N ILE A 114 -4.89 12.19 5.61
CA ILE A 114 -5.14 12.16 4.16
C ILE A 114 -6.52 11.55 3.94
N LEU A 115 -7.47 12.37 3.47
CA LEU A 115 -8.85 11.98 3.21
C LEU A 115 -9.11 11.58 1.76
N GLU A 116 -8.41 12.25 0.82
CA GLU A 116 -8.56 12.00 -0.61
C GLU A 116 -7.19 12.03 -1.28
N PHE A 117 -7.03 11.20 -2.29
CA PHE A 117 -5.82 11.09 -3.11
C PHE A 117 -6.22 10.98 -4.58
N ASN A 118 -5.77 11.91 -5.41
CA ASN A 118 -6.05 11.98 -6.85
C ASN A 118 -7.56 11.86 -7.17
N GLY A 119 -8.40 12.65 -6.46
CA GLY A 119 -9.86 12.68 -6.61
C GLY A 119 -10.61 11.47 -6.04
N ARG A 120 -9.92 10.50 -5.42
CA ARG A 120 -10.52 9.29 -4.84
C ARG A 120 -10.45 9.36 -3.31
N LYS A 121 -11.55 9.05 -2.62
CA LYS A 121 -11.57 8.95 -1.16
C LYS A 121 -10.64 7.84 -0.66
N VAL A 122 -10.00 8.09 0.48
CA VAL A 122 -9.20 7.11 1.23
C VAL A 122 -10.06 6.59 2.40
N PRO A 123 -10.78 5.47 2.23
CA PRO A 123 -11.69 4.99 3.28
C PRO A 123 -10.94 4.44 4.49
N GLU A 124 -9.76 3.88 4.28
CA GLU A 124 -8.89 3.31 5.32
C GLU A 124 -7.42 3.45 4.96
N MET A 125 -6.55 3.47 5.95
CA MET A 125 -5.10 3.66 5.80
C MET A 125 -4.49 2.72 4.75
N ARG A 126 -4.89 1.43 4.73
CA ARG A 126 -4.32 0.41 3.82
C ARG A 126 -4.60 0.66 2.34
N LYS A 127 -5.57 1.50 1.99
CA LYS A 127 -5.88 1.84 0.59
C LYS A 127 -4.91 2.87 0.01
N LEU A 128 -4.39 3.79 0.84
CA LEU A 128 -3.52 4.85 0.34
C LEU A 128 -2.24 4.33 -0.34
N PRO A 129 -1.47 3.37 0.22
CA PRO A 129 -0.28 2.85 -0.47
C PRO A 129 -0.57 2.23 -1.84
N LEU A 130 -1.73 1.55 -1.97
CA LEU A 130 -2.15 0.97 -3.25
C LEU A 130 -2.46 2.06 -4.27
N MET A 131 -3.24 3.07 -3.88
CA MET A 131 -3.60 4.21 -4.74
C MET A 131 -2.36 4.97 -5.21
N VAL A 132 -1.38 5.18 -4.31
CA VAL A 132 -0.10 5.83 -4.65
C VAL A 132 0.72 4.98 -5.61
N ALA A 133 0.82 3.67 -5.37
CA ALA A 133 1.61 2.75 -6.18
C ALA A 133 1.04 2.58 -7.61
N GLU A 134 -0.29 2.67 -7.77
CA GLU A 134 -0.99 2.60 -9.06
C GLU A 134 -0.87 3.90 -9.87
N THR A 135 -0.50 5.01 -9.24
CA THR A 135 -0.44 6.32 -9.90
C THR A 135 0.91 6.51 -10.57
N PRO A 136 0.94 6.92 -11.87
CA PRO A 136 2.19 7.17 -12.58
C PRO A 136 3.08 8.18 -11.87
N ILE A 137 4.38 7.91 -11.84
CA ILE A 137 5.39 8.83 -11.30
C ILE A 137 5.55 10.09 -12.15
N GLY A 138 6.01 11.20 -11.52
CA GLY A 138 6.18 12.49 -12.20
C GLY A 138 4.85 13.14 -12.59
N ARG A 139 3.74 12.66 -12.02
CA ARG A 139 2.42 13.28 -12.18
C ARG A 139 2.07 14.04 -10.92
N GLU A 140 1.68 15.29 -11.10
CA GLU A 140 1.08 16.08 -10.03
C GLU A 140 -0.32 15.55 -9.70
N VAL A 141 -0.58 15.32 -8.43
CA VAL A 141 -1.86 14.82 -7.93
C VAL A 141 -2.36 15.66 -6.77
N ASP A 142 -3.68 15.80 -6.68
CA ASP A 142 -4.32 16.45 -5.56
C ASP A 142 -4.40 15.50 -4.36
N VAL A 143 -3.94 15.98 -3.21
CA VAL A 143 -4.05 15.29 -1.92
C VAL A 143 -4.85 16.17 -0.97
N VAL A 144 -6.04 15.71 -0.60
CA VAL A 144 -6.88 16.42 0.37
C VAL A 144 -6.54 15.93 1.76
N VAL A 145 -6.05 16.83 2.59
CA VAL A 145 -5.72 16.56 3.99
C VAL A 145 -6.66 17.29 4.94
N TRP A 146 -6.94 16.65 6.07
CA TRP A 146 -7.57 17.27 7.24
C TRP A 146 -6.48 17.78 8.17
N ARG A 147 -6.47 19.06 8.43
CA ARG A 147 -5.48 19.74 9.27
C ARG A 147 -6.16 20.73 10.19
N LYS A 148 -6.07 20.53 11.50
CA LYS A 148 -6.62 21.43 12.53
C LYS A 148 -8.09 21.80 12.29
N GLY A 149 -8.93 20.81 11.99
CA GLY A 149 -10.35 21.01 11.80
C GLY A 149 -10.77 21.58 10.43
N LYS A 150 -9.86 21.59 9.42
CA LYS A 150 -10.16 22.10 8.07
C LYS A 150 -9.60 21.16 6.99
N ARG A 151 -10.33 21.04 5.90
CA ARG A 151 -9.83 20.40 4.67
C ARG A 151 -8.87 21.35 3.96
N LYS A 152 -7.78 20.79 3.45
CA LYS A 152 -6.81 21.50 2.63
C LYS A 152 -6.36 20.62 1.48
N THR A 153 -6.41 21.13 0.27
CA THR A 153 -5.86 20.45 -0.92
C THR A 153 -4.41 20.87 -1.12
N LEU A 154 -3.55 19.89 -1.32
CA LEU A 154 -2.13 20.04 -1.62
C LEU A 154 -1.83 19.35 -2.94
N GLN A 155 -1.02 19.96 -3.78
CA GLN A 155 -0.54 19.37 -5.03
C GLN A 155 0.79 18.70 -4.78
N VAL A 156 0.89 17.43 -5.14
CA VAL A 156 2.06 16.59 -4.86
C VAL A 156 2.57 15.96 -6.15
N ASP A 157 3.82 16.23 -6.49
CA ASP A 157 4.54 15.51 -7.55
C ASP A 157 5.03 14.17 -6.99
N LEU A 158 4.47 13.06 -7.46
CA LEU A 158 4.87 11.74 -6.98
C LEU A 158 6.30 11.40 -7.38
N GLY A 159 7.08 10.96 -6.40
CA GLY A 159 8.40 10.38 -6.62
C GLY A 159 8.31 8.91 -7.04
N GLN A 160 9.45 8.33 -7.34
CA GLN A 160 9.61 6.90 -7.57
C GLN A 160 10.02 6.20 -6.26
N LEU A 161 9.32 5.11 -5.93
CA LEU A 161 9.77 4.22 -4.87
C LEU A 161 10.94 3.40 -5.41
N ASN A 162 12.12 3.57 -4.84
CA ASN A 162 13.31 2.77 -5.12
C ASN A 162 13.89 2.19 -3.82
N ASP A 163 14.85 1.28 -3.93
CA ASP A 163 15.43 0.58 -2.78
C ASP A 163 16.11 1.54 -1.78
N GLU A 164 16.70 2.63 -2.25
CA GLU A 164 17.32 3.65 -1.40
C GLU A 164 16.27 4.36 -0.54
N VAL A 165 15.11 4.66 -1.12
CA VAL A 165 13.98 5.28 -0.43
C VAL A 165 13.39 4.33 0.60
N VAL A 166 13.27 3.04 0.27
CA VAL A 166 12.80 2.00 1.19
C VAL A 166 13.74 1.88 2.38
N ALA A 167 15.05 1.85 2.14
CA ALA A 167 16.06 1.78 3.19
C ALA A 167 16.07 3.02 4.10
N ALA A 168 15.90 4.21 3.53
CA ALA A 168 15.85 5.48 4.27
C ALA A 168 14.56 5.66 5.08
N SER A 169 13.47 5.01 4.67
CA SER A 169 12.16 5.10 5.32
C SER A 169 11.88 3.98 6.34
N ALA A 170 12.79 3.02 6.50
CA ALA A 170 12.64 1.97 7.52
C ALA A 170 12.67 2.59 8.92
N PRO A 171 11.72 2.25 9.82
CA PRO A 171 11.74 2.73 11.20
C PRO A 171 13.04 2.25 11.88
N ALA A 172 13.73 3.17 12.57
CA ALA A 172 14.92 2.83 13.34
C ALA A 172 14.59 1.65 14.27
N LYS A 173 15.32 0.54 14.14
CA LYS A 173 15.18 -0.62 15.02
C LYS A 173 15.37 -0.15 16.45
N THR A 174 14.33 -0.20 17.27
CA THR A 174 14.43 0.02 18.71
C THR A 174 15.45 -0.98 19.25
N PRO A 175 16.51 -0.54 19.97
CA PRO A 175 17.48 -1.47 20.52
C PRO A 175 16.76 -2.41 21.50
N LYS A 176 16.86 -3.72 21.31
CA LYS A 176 16.41 -4.71 22.29
C LYS A 176 17.13 -4.40 23.61
N LYS A 177 16.37 -4.09 24.65
CA LYS A 177 16.88 -4.11 26.01
C LYS A 177 17.42 -5.50 26.28
N GLU A 178 18.74 -5.62 26.45
CA GLU A 178 19.35 -6.78 27.03
C GLU A 178 18.82 -6.95 28.47
N GLU A 179 18.05 -7.99 28.69
CA GLU A 179 17.74 -8.46 30.06
C GLU A 179 19.05 -8.98 30.64
N LYS A 180 19.63 -8.19 31.54
CA LYS A 180 20.70 -8.67 32.43
C LYS A 180 20.12 -9.80 33.28
N LYS A 181 20.51 -11.04 32.97
CA LYS A 181 20.39 -12.16 33.89
C LYS A 181 21.30 -11.83 35.08
N THR A 182 20.69 -11.55 36.22
CA THR A 182 21.35 -11.54 37.53
C THR A 182 21.36 -12.99 38.02
N GLN A 183 22.57 -13.47 38.30
CA GLN A 183 22.81 -14.72 39.03
C GLN A 183 22.37 -14.60 40.48
#